data_94443ad2a57809124c8e0304c776fc1d
#
_entry.id   94443ad2a57809124c8e0304c776fc1d
#
_cell.length_a   1.000
_cell.length_b   1.000
_cell.length_c   1.000
_cell.angle_alpha   90.00
_cell.angle_beta   90.00
_cell.angle_gamma   90.00
#
_symmetry.space_group_name_H-M   'P 1'
#
loop_
_entity.id
_entity.type
_entity.pdbx_description
1 polymer ?
#
loop_
_entity_poly.entity_id
_entity_poly.type
_entity_poly.pdbx_seq_one_letter_code
_entity_poly.pdbx_strand_id
1 'polypeptide(L)'
;MTRRKLLVVALLTAACGFPQGRPALPAKPKLVVAIVIDQFRYDYLTRFRANYSGGIAELLDRGAVFTNARYRQFPTVTAVGHSIFLSGAMPSLSGIIDNQWFDRGLNRQVTSVSDEATQLLGGAGPGSSPRRLLASTLGDEMKAASRGNCRVIGISLKDRAAILPSGHAADGAYWFDPRAGAFVSSTFYFKELPEWVRGFNASRPAEGYGNAQWTPLAASPDYPDFRKKMPGGGPELYVALEASPYANEIVEAFAERAIDAERLGGHAAADMLAVSFSANDYVGHQMGPDSAEVRDMALRVDRSIGKLLAFLDRRLGPGRVVVVLTADHGVAPLPEVLAERKMPGGRQPAKVVLDAIQGALSGRFGEGRWVAGASTAGAYLNRELIASK
;
A
#
# COMPACT_ATOMS: atom_id res chain seq x y z
N MET A 1 73.73 -54.58 33.54
CA MET A 1 72.88 -54.88 32.41
C MET A 1 71.43 -54.60 32.77
N THR A 2 70.93 -53.47 32.39
CA THR A 2 69.63 -52.92 32.79
C THR A 2 68.69 -53.01 31.58
N ARG A 3 67.64 -53.78 31.66
CA ARG A 3 66.57 -53.90 30.63
C ARG A 3 65.62 -52.74 30.77
N ARG A 4 65.57 -51.88 29.72
CA ARG A 4 64.54 -50.85 29.58
C ARG A 4 63.28 -51.52 29.02
N LYS A 5 62.15 -51.39 29.72
CA LYS A 5 60.82 -51.77 29.28
C LYS A 5 60.24 -50.58 28.55
N LEU A 6 59.94 -50.72 27.25
CA LEU A 6 59.16 -49.76 26.47
C LEU A 6 57.68 -49.95 26.78
N LEU A 7 57.04 -48.91 27.25
CA LEU A 7 55.58 -48.85 27.44
C LEU A 7 54.99 -48.21 26.16
N VAL A 8 54.24 -49.01 25.41
CA VAL A 8 53.49 -48.54 24.23
C VAL A 8 52.10 -48.10 24.74
N VAL A 9 51.84 -46.79 24.78
CA VAL A 9 50.52 -46.24 25.07
C VAL A 9 49.76 -46.14 23.74
N ALA A 10 48.77 -46.99 23.52
CA ALA A 10 47.85 -46.87 22.40
C ALA A 10 46.77 -45.84 22.73
N LEU A 11 46.83 -44.66 22.07
CA LEU A 11 45.73 -43.68 22.11
C LEU A 11 44.61 -44.18 21.20
N LEU A 12 43.53 -44.64 21.79
CA LEU A 12 42.25 -44.84 21.11
C LEU A 12 41.55 -43.46 20.93
N THR A 13 41.69 -42.87 19.75
CA THR A 13 40.86 -41.71 19.37
C THR A 13 39.48 -42.24 18.93
N ALA A 14 38.51 -42.22 19.82
CA ALA A 14 37.12 -42.40 19.48
C ALA A 14 36.65 -41.18 18.65
N ALA A 15 36.63 -41.31 17.35
CA ALA A 15 36.01 -40.35 16.45
C ALA A 15 34.48 -40.43 16.62
N CYS A 16 33.93 -39.67 17.53
CA CYS A 16 32.49 -39.38 17.56
C CYS A 16 32.17 -38.50 16.34
N GLY A 17 31.90 -39.13 15.22
CA GLY A 17 31.33 -38.48 14.05
C GLY A 17 29.90 -38.05 14.34
N PHE A 18 29.70 -36.85 14.85
CA PHE A 18 28.39 -36.18 14.76
C PHE A 18 28.10 -35.96 13.30
N PRO A 19 26.98 -36.43 12.74
CA PRO A 19 26.56 -36.05 11.44
C PRO A 19 26.20 -34.57 11.53
N GLN A 20 27.13 -33.69 11.14
CA GLN A 20 26.83 -32.31 10.84
C GLN A 20 26.06 -32.31 9.51
N GLY A 21 24.77 -32.67 9.57
CA GLY A 21 23.85 -32.37 8.51
C GLY A 21 23.85 -30.83 8.37
N ARG A 22 24.41 -30.31 7.27
CA ARG A 22 24.23 -28.90 6.93
C ARG A 22 22.74 -28.64 7.03
N PRO A 23 22.31 -27.62 7.80
CA PRO A 23 20.90 -27.26 7.82
C PRO A 23 20.46 -27.09 6.37
N ALA A 24 19.40 -27.80 5.97
CA ALA A 24 18.86 -27.68 4.62
C ALA A 24 18.60 -26.20 4.38
N LEU A 25 19.14 -25.67 3.28
CA LEU A 25 18.87 -24.29 2.90
C LEU A 25 17.35 -24.13 2.84
N PRO A 26 16.80 -23.03 3.40
CA PRO A 26 15.38 -22.79 3.35
C PRO A 26 14.91 -22.88 1.90
N ALA A 27 13.76 -23.49 1.66
CA ALA A 27 13.21 -23.63 0.33
C ALA A 27 13.05 -22.22 -0.29
N LYS A 28 13.46 -22.08 -1.55
CA LYS A 28 13.30 -20.79 -2.25
C LYS A 28 11.82 -20.37 -2.22
N PRO A 29 11.52 -19.09 -1.92
CA PRO A 29 10.16 -18.59 -1.95
C PRO A 29 9.58 -18.71 -3.37
N LYS A 30 8.30 -18.98 -3.44
CA LYS A 30 7.52 -19.05 -4.69
C LYS A 30 6.76 -17.75 -4.95
N LEU A 31 6.49 -16.99 -3.90
CA LEU A 31 5.74 -15.75 -3.97
C LEU A 31 6.29 -14.74 -2.96
N VAL A 32 6.41 -13.50 -3.40
CA VAL A 32 6.62 -12.33 -2.55
C VAL A 32 5.28 -11.62 -2.42
N VAL A 33 4.78 -11.45 -1.20
CA VAL A 33 3.57 -10.68 -0.91
C VAL A 33 3.98 -9.40 -0.20
N ALA A 34 3.83 -8.29 -0.90
CA ALA A 34 4.15 -6.95 -0.42
C ALA A 34 2.86 -6.25 0.03
N ILE A 35 2.67 -6.09 1.32
CA ILE A 35 1.45 -5.54 1.93
C ILE A 35 1.71 -4.11 2.41
N VAL A 36 0.84 -3.19 2.02
CA VAL A 36 0.78 -1.84 2.56
C VAL A 36 -0.55 -1.67 3.29
N ILE A 37 -0.53 -1.16 4.52
CA ILE A 37 -1.72 -0.63 5.18
C ILE A 37 -1.61 0.89 5.13
N ASP A 38 -2.43 1.51 4.29
CA ASP A 38 -2.41 2.95 4.01
C ASP A 38 -2.68 3.77 5.28
N GLN A 39 -1.86 4.79 5.54
CA GLN A 39 -1.93 5.67 6.72
C GLN A 39 -1.75 4.97 8.08
N PHE A 40 -1.12 3.80 8.11
CA PHE A 40 -1.00 3.00 9.34
C PHE A 40 0.19 3.47 10.18
N ARG A 41 -0.09 4.19 11.27
CA ARG A 41 0.93 4.71 12.17
C ARG A 41 1.70 3.59 12.88
N TYR A 42 3.00 3.78 13.06
CA TYR A 42 3.85 2.82 13.76
C TYR A 42 3.33 2.47 15.18
N ASP A 43 2.83 3.48 15.91
CA ASP A 43 2.31 3.26 17.27
C ASP A 43 1.10 2.32 17.33
N TYR A 44 0.37 2.10 16.25
CA TYR A 44 -0.72 1.12 16.22
C TYR A 44 -0.19 -0.31 16.46
N LEU A 45 1.04 -0.61 16.03
CA LEU A 45 1.66 -1.92 16.28
C LEU A 45 1.88 -2.19 17.77
N THR A 46 2.16 -1.15 18.55
CA THR A 46 2.39 -1.26 20.00
C THR A 46 1.12 -0.99 20.79
N ARG A 47 0.38 0.05 20.44
CA ARG A 47 -0.85 0.48 21.15
C ARG A 47 -1.95 -0.58 21.12
N PHE A 48 -2.10 -1.29 19.99
CA PHE A 48 -3.11 -2.34 19.83
C PHE A 48 -2.54 -3.76 19.91
N ARG A 49 -1.27 -3.91 20.31
CA ARG A 49 -0.56 -5.20 20.29
C ARG A 49 -1.33 -6.33 20.96
N ALA A 50 -1.92 -6.07 22.12
CA ALA A 50 -2.67 -7.06 22.88
C ALA A 50 -4.01 -7.47 22.25
N ASN A 51 -4.49 -6.72 21.25
CA ASN A 51 -5.75 -6.98 20.59
C ASN A 51 -5.58 -7.68 19.22
N TYR A 52 -4.36 -7.72 18.69
CA TYR A 52 -4.09 -8.44 17.44
C TYR A 52 -4.08 -9.95 17.66
N SER A 53 -4.71 -10.68 16.75
CA SER A 53 -4.79 -12.15 16.78
C SER A 53 -4.72 -12.77 15.38
N GLY A 54 -4.46 -11.96 14.35
CA GLY A 54 -4.38 -12.34 12.95
C GLY A 54 -2.97 -12.19 12.36
N GLY A 55 -2.90 -11.66 11.14
CA GLY A 55 -1.66 -11.59 10.38
C GLY A 55 -0.64 -10.61 10.92
N ILE A 56 -1.07 -9.45 11.47
CA ILE A 56 -0.15 -8.51 12.13
C ILE A 56 0.45 -9.17 13.37
N ALA A 57 -0.36 -9.86 14.18
CA ALA A 57 0.13 -10.61 15.33
C ALA A 57 1.19 -11.64 14.90
N GLU A 58 0.90 -12.44 13.88
CA GLU A 58 1.82 -13.47 13.39
C GLU A 58 3.14 -12.85 12.88
N LEU A 59 3.07 -11.77 12.10
CA LEU A 59 4.26 -11.10 11.59
C LEU A 59 5.10 -10.45 12.68
N LEU A 60 4.48 -9.91 13.74
CA LEU A 60 5.19 -9.34 14.88
C LEU A 60 5.87 -10.42 15.73
N ASP A 61 5.25 -11.62 15.85
CA ASP A 61 5.77 -12.70 16.68
C ASP A 61 6.85 -13.53 15.99
N ARG A 62 6.76 -13.67 14.65
CA ARG A 62 7.60 -14.59 13.86
C ARG A 62 8.49 -13.90 12.84
N GLY A 63 8.19 -12.64 12.51
CA GLY A 63 8.90 -11.87 11.50
C GLY A 63 10.08 -11.08 12.05
N ALA A 64 10.84 -10.46 11.14
CA ALA A 64 11.86 -9.47 11.47
C ALA A 64 11.22 -8.08 11.54
N VAL A 65 11.21 -7.45 12.70
CA VAL A 65 10.59 -6.14 12.94
C VAL A 65 11.65 -5.04 12.89
N PHE A 66 11.53 -4.13 11.90
CA PHE A 66 12.42 -2.98 11.75
C PHE A 66 11.88 -1.80 12.57
N THR A 67 12.29 -1.69 13.81
CA THR A 67 11.76 -0.71 14.78
C THR A 67 12.19 0.74 14.51
N ASN A 68 13.15 0.97 13.60
CA ASN A 68 13.66 2.29 13.25
C ASN A 68 13.61 2.57 11.73
N ALA A 69 12.73 1.91 11.00
CA ALA A 69 12.49 2.23 9.60
C ALA A 69 11.70 3.55 9.50
N ARG A 70 12.21 4.51 8.71
CA ARG A 70 11.60 5.84 8.57
C ARG A 70 11.62 6.30 7.13
N TYR A 71 10.52 6.87 6.69
CA TYR A 71 10.48 7.68 5.48
C TYR A 71 11.16 9.04 5.74
N ARG A 72 11.99 9.48 4.80
CA ARG A 72 12.76 10.74 4.92
C ARG A 72 12.25 11.84 3.99
N GLN A 73 11.21 11.55 3.21
CA GLN A 73 10.68 12.48 2.22
C GLN A 73 9.54 13.35 2.77
N PHE A 74 9.28 14.43 2.06
CA PHE A 74 8.10 15.27 2.15
C PHE A 74 7.59 15.56 0.72
N PRO A 75 6.28 15.53 0.49
CA PRO A 75 5.19 15.20 1.43
C PRO A 75 5.09 13.69 1.70
N THR A 76 4.51 13.35 2.87
CA THR A 76 4.18 11.97 3.26
C THR A 76 2.74 11.68 2.85
N VAL A 77 2.55 11.27 1.60
CA VAL A 77 1.25 10.99 0.97
C VAL A 77 1.28 9.68 0.21
N THR A 78 0.12 9.13 -0.11
CA THR A 78 -0.05 7.78 -0.67
C THR A 78 0.88 7.48 -1.85
N ALA A 79 0.88 8.32 -2.91
CA ALA A 79 1.68 8.03 -4.11
C ALA A 79 3.17 7.98 -3.81
N VAL A 80 3.66 8.91 -2.98
CA VAL A 80 5.07 9.01 -2.63
C VAL A 80 5.49 7.78 -1.81
N GLY A 81 4.75 7.43 -0.76
CA GLY A 81 5.05 6.26 0.06
C GLY A 81 5.02 4.95 -0.71
N HIS A 82 3.97 4.73 -1.52
CA HIS A 82 3.84 3.53 -2.35
C HIS A 82 4.94 3.43 -3.42
N SER A 83 5.36 4.56 -4.02
CA SER A 83 6.47 4.54 -4.98
C SER A 83 7.79 4.18 -4.34
N ILE A 84 8.08 4.69 -3.13
CA ILE A 84 9.33 4.41 -2.40
C ILE A 84 9.39 2.96 -1.93
N PHE A 85 8.26 2.39 -1.51
CA PHE A 85 8.22 1.08 -0.86
C PHE A 85 8.96 -0.01 -1.65
N LEU A 86 8.68 -0.14 -2.93
CA LEU A 86 9.30 -1.20 -3.75
C LEU A 86 10.30 -0.68 -4.79
N SER A 87 10.48 0.64 -4.93
CA SER A 87 11.56 1.18 -5.76
C SER A 87 12.81 1.55 -4.96
N GLY A 88 12.66 1.84 -3.66
CA GLY A 88 13.73 2.42 -2.84
C GLY A 88 14.14 3.83 -3.27
N ALA A 89 13.49 4.40 -4.29
CA ALA A 89 13.87 5.68 -4.88
C ALA A 89 13.13 6.85 -4.24
N MET A 90 13.88 7.84 -3.78
CA MET A 90 13.31 9.09 -3.27
C MET A 90 12.56 9.86 -4.37
N PRO A 91 11.60 10.76 -4.03
CA PRO A 91 10.83 11.53 -5.01
C PRO A 91 11.66 12.25 -6.08
N SER A 92 12.85 12.73 -5.73
CA SER A 92 13.78 13.36 -6.67
C SER A 92 14.32 12.41 -7.74
N LEU A 93 14.29 11.11 -7.49
CA LEU A 93 14.73 10.07 -8.43
C LEU A 93 13.54 9.37 -9.07
N SER A 94 12.49 9.09 -8.28
CA SER A 94 11.30 8.41 -8.79
C SER A 94 10.39 9.30 -9.63
N GLY A 95 10.51 10.63 -9.52
CA GLY A 95 9.60 11.58 -10.17
C GLY A 95 8.21 11.67 -9.55
N ILE A 96 7.88 10.81 -8.57
CA ILE A 96 6.60 10.81 -7.86
C ILE A 96 6.71 11.74 -6.66
N ILE A 97 6.33 12.99 -6.86
CA ILE A 97 6.55 14.08 -5.88
C ILE A 97 5.32 14.38 -5.02
N ASP A 98 4.14 13.91 -5.41
CA ASP A 98 2.87 14.09 -4.69
C ASP A 98 1.81 13.10 -5.23
N ASN A 99 0.60 13.08 -4.66
CA ASN A 99 -0.57 12.43 -5.28
C ASN A 99 -0.98 13.12 -6.57
N GLN A 100 -0.85 14.45 -6.59
CA GLN A 100 -1.11 15.29 -7.77
C GLN A 100 -0.24 16.54 -7.73
N TRP A 101 0.19 17.02 -8.89
CA TRP A 101 1.00 18.23 -9.00
C TRP A 101 0.76 18.97 -10.33
N PHE A 102 1.20 20.21 -10.39
CA PHE A 102 1.17 20.98 -11.63
C PHE A 102 2.35 20.57 -12.51
N ASP A 103 2.05 19.96 -13.65
CA ASP A 103 3.04 19.61 -14.67
C ASP A 103 3.29 20.84 -15.58
N ARG A 104 4.52 21.37 -15.53
CA ARG A 104 4.89 22.57 -16.26
C ARG A 104 4.95 22.35 -17.77
N GLY A 105 5.29 21.15 -18.22
CA GLY A 105 5.34 20.81 -19.64
C GLY A 105 3.96 20.72 -20.26
N LEU A 106 2.99 20.17 -19.50
CA LEU A 106 1.58 20.06 -19.91
C LEU A 106 0.74 21.26 -19.51
N ASN A 107 1.28 22.20 -18.72
CA ASN A 107 0.60 23.39 -18.18
C ASN A 107 -0.73 23.08 -17.49
N ARG A 108 -0.81 21.98 -16.72
CA ARG A 108 -2.02 21.53 -16.03
C ARG A 108 -1.71 20.63 -14.83
N GLN A 109 -2.71 20.41 -14.00
CA GLN A 109 -2.65 19.40 -12.95
C GLN A 109 -2.64 17.99 -13.53
N VAL A 110 -1.78 17.13 -12.96
CA VAL A 110 -1.70 15.70 -13.26
C VAL A 110 -1.76 14.91 -11.96
N THR A 111 -2.22 13.67 -12.00
CA THR A 111 -2.04 12.74 -10.88
C THR A 111 -0.77 11.91 -11.08
N SER A 112 -0.31 11.28 -10.01
CA SER A 112 0.91 10.45 -10.02
C SER A 112 0.87 9.29 -11.03
N VAL A 113 -0.32 8.87 -11.46
CA VAL A 113 -0.53 7.74 -12.38
C VAL A 113 -1.38 8.09 -13.60
N SER A 114 -1.80 9.36 -13.77
CA SER A 114 -2.60 9.74 -14.96
C SER A 114 -1.81 9.53 -16.25
N ASP A 115 -2.45 8.90 -17.22
CA ASP A 115 -1.90 8.64 -18.55
C ASP A 115 -3.00 8.75 -19.62
N GLU A 116 -2.98 9.82 -20.36
CA GLU A 116 -3.98 10.12 -21.39
C GLU A 116 -3.89 9.19 -22.62
N ALA A 117 -2.78 8.46 -22.78
CA ALA A 117 -2.64 7.45 -23.80
C ALA A 117 -3.38 6.15 -23.47
N THR A 118 -3.96 6.06 -22.27
CA THR A 118 -4.65 4.87 -21.78
C THR A 118 -6.11 5.16 -21.46
N GLN A 119 -6.94 4.12 -21.45
CA GLN A 119 -8.35 4.17 -21.09
C GLN A 119 -8.63 3.26 -19.89
N LEU A 120 -9.62 3.62 -19.09
CA LEU A 120 -10.08 2.78 -17.99
C LEU A 120 -10.84 1.57 -18.55
N LEU A 121 -10.53 0.38 -18.06
CA LEU A 121 -11.21 -0.86 -18.37
C LEU A 121 -12.13 -1.27 -17.21
N GLY A 122 -13.39 -1.51 -17.49
CA GLY A 122 -14.41 -1.83 -16.48
C GLY A 122 -15.09 -0.61 -15.86
N GLY A 123 -14.76 0.59 -16.31
CA GLY A 123 -15.35 1.86 -15.90
C GLY A 123 -15.33 2.87 -17.04
N ALA A 124 -15.59 4.14 -16.74
CA ALA A 124 -15.58 5.22 -17.71
C ALA A 124 -14.54 6.28 -17.34
N GLY A 125 -13.77 6.75 -18.33
CA GLY A 125 -12.80 7.84 -18.18
C GLY A 125 -11.38 7.47 -18.62
N PRO A 126 -10.40 8.38 -18.36
CA PRO A 126 -9.00 8.13 -18.68
C PRO A 126 -8.46 6.97 -17.83
N GLY A 127 -7.49 6.26 -18.39
CA GLY A 127 -6.77 5.21 -17.68
C GLY A 127 -5.64 5.77 -16.82
N SER A 128 -4.97 4.84 -16.18
CA SER A 128 -3.79 5.10 -15.34
C SER A 128 -2.66 4.15 -15.69
N SER A 129 -1.40 4.58 -15.53
CA SER A 129 -0.22 3.75 -15.78
C SER A 129 0.95 4.19 -14.88
N PRO A 130 2.03 3.38 -14.77
CA PRO A 130 3.24 3.77 -14.07
C PRO A 130 4.13 4.77 -14.83
N ARG A 131 3.70 5.31 -15.94
CA ARG A 131 4.49 6.14 -16.88
C ARG A 131 5.27 7.28 -16.22
N ARG A 132 4.72 7.86 -15.13
CA ARG A 132 5.36 8.97 -14.42
C ARG A 132 6.41 8.51 -13.39
N LEU A 133 6.45 7.23 -13.07
CA LEU A 133 7.47 6.65 -12.23
C LEU A 133 8.78 6.53 -13.05
N LEU A 134 9.85 7.17 -12.60
CA LEU A 134 11.15 7.19 -13.30
C LEU A 134 12.14 6.15 -12.77
N ALA A 135 11.75 5.37 -11.78
CA ALA A 135 12.57 4.35 -11.16
C ALA A 135 11.98 2.95 -11.43
N SER A 136 12.82 1.94 -11.50
CA SER A 136 12.37 0.54 -11.45
C SER A 136 11.88 0.16 -10.06
N THR A 137 11.04 -0.85 -10.01
CA THR A 137 10.55 -1.45 -8.76
C THR A 137 11.13 -2.85 -8.59
N LEU A 138 10.96 -3.44 -7.39
CA LEU A 138 11.28 -4.85 -7.17
C LEU A 138 10.58 -5.74 -8.22
N GLY A 139 9.33 -5.44 -8.59
CA GLY A 139 8.60 -6.16 -9.62
C GLY A 139 9.28 -6.08 -10.98
N ASP A 140 9.75 -4.91 -11.40
CA ASP A 140 10.50 -4.71 -12.65
C ASP A 140 11.79 -5.52 -12.64
N GLU A 141 12.56 -5.48 -11.53
CA GLU A 141 13.81 -6.22 -11.37
C GLU A 141 13.58 -7.74 -11.36
N MET A 142 12.50 -8.21 -10.72
CA MET A 142 12.11 -9.63 -10.75
C MET A 142 11.76 -10.08 -12.18
N LYS A 143 11.04 -9.26 -12.94
CA LYS A 143 10.75 -9.51 -14.36
C LYS A 143 12.01 -9.60 -15.20
N ALA A 144 12.93 -8.65 -15.04
CA ALA A 144 14.21 -8.63 -15.73
C ALA A 144 15.06 -9.88 -15.39
N ALA A 145 15.24 -10.15 -14.09
CA ALA A 145 16.04 -11.28 -13.61
C ALA A 145 15.47 -12.66 -14.03
N SER A 146 14.15 -12.79 -14.07
CA SER A 146 13.46 -14.01 -14.49
C SER A 146 13.28 -14.12 -16.01
N ARG A 147 13.69 -13.13 -16.79
CA ARG A 147 13.39 -13.02 -18.23
C ARG A 147 11.89 -13.14 -18.52
N GLY A 148 11.06 -12.52 -17.69
CA GLY A 148 9.61 -12.56 -17.81
C GLY A 148 8.93 -13.83 -17.27
N ASN A 149 9.66 -14.77 -16.67
CA ASN A 149 9.11 -16.04 -16.16
C ASN A 149 8.51 -15.93 -14.75
N CYS A 150 8.10 -14.75 -14.31
CA CYS A 150 7.33 -14.51 -13.10
C CYS A 150 6.09 -13.66 -13.41
N ARG A 151 5.14 -13.64 -12.48
CA ARG A 151 3.98 -12.75 -12.50
C ARG A 151 4.13 -11.66 -11.45
N VAL A 152 3.73 -10.43 -11.81
CA VAL A 152 3.71 -9.27 -10.93
C VAL A 152 2.33 -8.64 -11.00
N ILE A 153 1.60 -8.63 -9.89
CA ILE A 153 0.22 -8.14 -9.79
C ILE A 153 0.11 -7.10 -8.67
N GLY A 154 -0.59 -6.00 -8.94
CA GLY A 154 -0.92 -4.96 -7.96
C GLY A 154 -2.41 -4.84 -7.70
N ILE A 155 -2.82 -4.70 -6.43
CA ILE A 155 -4.23 -4.63 -6.02
C ILE A 155 -4.41 -3.59 -4.92
N SER A 156 -5.40 -2.71 -5.07
CA SER A 156 -5.77 -1.74 -4.03
C SER A 156 -7.18 -1.19 -4.25
N LEU A 157 -7.62 -0.30 -3.35
CA LEU A 157 -8.75 0.61 -3.60
C LEU A 157 -8.34 1.80 -4.48
N LYS A 158 -7.08 2.25 -4.36
CA LYS A 158 -6.56 3.44 -5.06
C LYS A 158 -5.69 2.99 -6.25
N ASP A 159 -5.87 3.62 -7.41
CA ASP A 159 -5.07 3.36 -8.61
C ASP A 159 -3.56 3.45 -8.35
N ARG A 160 -3.10 4.55 -7.74
CA ARG A 160 -1.69 4.78 -7.41
C ARG A 160 -1.10 3.76 -6.45
N ALA A 161 -1.92 3.23 -5.55
CA ALA A 161 -1.49 2.23 -4.58
C ALA A 161 -1.39 0.81 -5.17
N ALA A 162 -2.11 0.53 -6.26
CA ALA A 162 -1.96 -0.70 -7.03
C ALA A 162 -0.82 -0.60 -8.05
N ILE A 163 -0.67 0.55 -8.72
CA ILE A 163 0.21 0.74 -9.87
C ILE A 163 1.66 0.98 -9.45
N LEU A 164 1.90 1.94 -8.54
CA LEU A 164 3.27 2.41 -8.26
C LEU A 164 4.19 1.34 -7.64
N PRO A 165 3.74 0.51 -6.68
CA PRO A 165 4.59 -0.55 -6.15
C PRO A 165 4.81 -1.70 -7.14
N SER A 166 3.91 -1.89 -8.10
CA SER A 166 4.01 -2.98 -9.08
C SER A 166 4.99 -2.68 -10.22
N GLY A 167 5.17 -1.40 -10.57
CA GLY A 167 6.14 -0.97 -11.57
C GLY A 167 5.65 -1.07 -13.03
N HIS A 168 6.60 -0.91 -13.94
CA HIS A 168 6.35 -0.80 -15.38
C HIS A 168 6.08 -2.14 -16.07
N ALA A 169 6.73 -3.19 -15.58
CA ALA A 169 6.66 -4.53 -16.16
C ALA A 169 5.62 -5.43 -15.49
N ALA A 170 4.73 -4.86 -14.67
CA ALA A 170 3.65 -5.60 -14.03
C ALA A 170 2.72 -6.23 -15.08
N ASP A 171 2.28 -7.46 -14.80
CA ASP A 171 1.31 -8.18 -15.65
C ASP A 171 -0.11 -7.65 -15.47
N GLY A 172 -0.37 -6.95 -14.35
CA GLY A 172 -1.64 -6.29 -14.10
C GLY A 172 -1.63 -5.46 -12.82
N ALA A 173 -2.39 -4.38 -12.83
CA ALA A 173 -2.74 -3.63 -11.65
C ALA A 173 -4.26 -3.38 -11.65
N TYR A 174 -4.89 -3.61 -10.50
CA TYR A 174 -6.33 -3.54 -10.34
C TYR A 174 -6.68 -2.67 -9.14
N TRP A 175 -7.69 -1.81 -9.32
CA TRP A 175 -8.19 -0.96 -8.23
C TRP A 175 -9.70 -0.88 -8.26
N PHE A 176 -10.30 -0.60 -7.11
CA PHE A 176 -11.74 -0.46 -7.01
C PHE A 176 -12.19 0.92 -7.48
N ASP A 177 -13.12 0.99 -8.42
CA ASP A 177 -13.76 2.25 -8.83
C ASP A 177 -15.14 2.36 -8.15
N PRO A 178 -15.32 3.30 -7.18
CA PRO A 178 -16.60 3.46 -6.50
C PRO A 178 -17.72 3.95 -7.42
N ARG A 179 -17.41 4.49 -8.60
CA ARG A 179 -18.43 4.87 -9.59
C ARG A 179 -19.01 3.64 -10.29
N ALA A 180 -18.17 2.62 -10.50
CA ALA A 180 -18.56 1.35 -11.09
C ALA A 180 -18.99 0.31 -10.06
N GLY A 181 -18.60 0.47 -8.79
CA GLY A 181 -18.75 -0.52 -7.73
C GLY A 181 -17.99 -1.82 -7.99
N ALA A 182 -16.86 -1.74 -8.71
CA ALA A 182 -16.15 -2.87 -9.27
C ALA A 182 -14.64 -2.64 -9.37
N PHE A 183 -13.88 -3.72 -9.46
CA PHE A 183 -12.46 -3.62 -9.81
C PHE A 183 -12.27 -3.30 -11.30
N VAL A 184 -11.40 -2.34 -11.55
CA VAL A 184 -11.06 -1.83 -12.87
C VAL A 184 -9.56 -1.96 -13.10
N SER A 185 -9.13 -1.72 -14.35
CA SER A 185 -7.74 -1.64 -14.75
C SER A 185 -7.62 -0.61 -15.88
N SER A 186 -6.51 -0.61 -16.62
CA SER A 186 -6.34 0.26 -17.77
C SER A 186 -5.81 -0.47 -19.00
N THR A 187 -5.96 0.18 -20.16
CA THR A 187 -5.40 -0.33 -21.43
C THR A 187 -3.87 -0.37 -21.47
N PHE A 188 -3.20 0.14 -20.43
CA PHE A 188 -1.77 -0.08 -20.24
C PHE A 188 -1.45 -1.56 -20.04
N TYR A 189 -2.28 -2.27 -19.26
CA TYR A 189 -2.05 -3.68 -18.91
C TYR A 189 -2.76 -4.65 -19.85
N PHE A 190 -3.96 -4.32 -20.31
CA PHE A 190 -4.85 -5.24 -21.02
C PHE A 190 -5.55 -4.57 -22.19
N LYS A 191 -5.98 -5.37 -23.17
CA LYS A 191 -6.92 -4.91 -24.21
C LYS A 191 -8.37 -4.87 -23.67
N GLU A 192 -8.70 -5.81 -22.78
CA GLU A 192 -9.97 -5.91 -22.06
C GLU A 192 -9.74 -6.51 -20.68
N LEU A 193 -10.64 -6.30 -19.72
CA LEU A 193 -10.51 -6.90 -18.40
C LEU A 193 -10.42 -8.44 -18.52
N PRO A 194 -9.50 -9.09 -17.78
CA PRO A 194 -9.45 -10.54 -17.70
C PRO A 194 -10.79 -11.15 -17.30
N GLU A 195 -11.10 -12.34 -17.83
CA GLU A 195 -12.37 -13.01 -17.56
C GLU A 195 -12.62 -13.22 -16.06
N TRP A 196 -11.60 -13.59 -15.32
CA TRP A 196 -11.72 -13.78 -13.88
C TRP A 196 -12.09 -12.49 -13.14
N VAL A 197 -11.62 -11.32 -13.60
CA VAL A 197 -12.00 -10.01 -13.05
C VAL A 197 -13.45 -9.71 -13.36
N ARG A 198 -13.86 -9.94 -14.61
CA ARG A 198 -15.28 -9.78 -15.02
C ARG A 198 -16.20 -10.70 -14.18
N GLY A 199 -15.77 -11.95 -13.96
CA GLY A 199 -16.50 -12.90 -13.13
C GLY A 199 -16.60 -12.46 -11.66
N PHE A 200 -15.50 -11.95 -11.07
CA PHE A 200 -15.53 -11.39 -9.72
C PHE A 200 -16.46 -10.19 -9.63
N ASN A 201 -16.37 -9.25 -10.56
CA ASN A 201 -17.24 -8.06 -10.59
C ASN A 201 -18.72 -8.44 -10.78
N ALA A 202 -19.02 -9.45 -11.60
CA ALA A 202 -20.38 -9.94 -11.83
C ALA A 202 -21.03 -10.52 -10.56
N SER A 203 -20.25 -11.01 -9.59
CA SER A 203 -20.74 -11.45 -8.28
C SER A 203 -21.16 -10.30 -7.36
N ARG A 204 -20.87 -9.04 -7.75
CA ARG A 204 -21.22 -7.81 -7.02
C ARG A 204 -20.88 -7.86 -5.52
N PRO A 205 -19.61 -8.12 -5.13
CA PRO A 205 -19.26 -8.31 -3.73
C PRO A 205 -19.55 -7.08 -2.87
N ALA A 206 -19.50 -5.89 -3.45
CA ALA A 206 -19.85 -4.63 -2.76
C ALA A 206 -21.31 -4.59 -2.29
N GLU A 207 -22.24 -5.10 -3.10
CA GLU A 207 -23.67 -5.11 -2.76
C GLU A 207 -23.99 -5.98 -1.53
N GLY A 208 -23.15 -6.98 -1.24
CA GLY A 208 -23.30 -7.83 -0.06
C GLY A 208 -23.21 -7.05 1.28
N TYR A 209 -22.70 -5.84 1.25
CA TYR A 209 -22.59 -4.96 2.42
C TYR A 209 -23.69 -3.91 2.52
N GLY A 210 -24.68 -3.95 1.62
CA GLY A 210 -25.86 -3.08 1.70
C GLY A 210 -26.58 -3.23 3.04
N ASN A 211 -26.83 -2.12 3.72
CA ASN A 211 -27.40 -2.06 5.07
C ASN A 211 -26.56 -2.72 6.18
N ALA A 212 -25.33 -3.17 5.92
CA ALA A 212 -24.45 -3.72 6.94
C ALA A 212 -24.24 -2.73 8.09
N GLN A 213 -24.07 -3.27 9.30
CA GLN A 213 -23.81 -2.47 10.47
C GLN A 213 -22.36 -2.63 10.88
N TRP A 214 -21.60 -1.55 10.82
CA TRP A 214 -20.24 -1.50 11.35
C TRP A 214 -20.28 -1.11 12.83
N THR A 215 -19.92 -2.05 13.67
CA THR A 215 -19.76 -1.90 15.12
C THR A 215 -18.38 -2.39 15.53
N PRO A 216 -17.83 -1.97 16.69
CA PRO A 216 -16.54 -2.45 17.16
C PRO A 216 -16.48 -3.97 17.25
N LEU A 217 -15.38 -4.56 16.79
CA LEU A 217 -15.08 -6.01 16.94
C LEU A 217 -14.87 -6.42 18.40
N ALA A 218 -14.33 -5.50 19.20
CA ALA A 218 -14.04 -5.70 20.60
C ALA A 218 -14.32 -4.44 21.40
N ALA A 219 -15.11 -4.57 22.45
CA ALA A 219 -15.32 -3.50 23.41
C ALA A 219 -13.99 -3.07 24.03
N SER A 220 -13.92 -1.81 24.48
CA SER A 220 -12.74 -1.27 25.15
C SER A 220 -13.17 -0.14 26.08
N PRO A 221 -12.66 -0.09 27.33
CA PRO A 221 -12.96 1.01 28.23
C PRO A 221 -12.37 2.35 27.74
N ASP A 222 -11.31 2.29 26.91
CA ASP A 222 -10.60 3.46 26.41
C ASP A 222 -11.19 4.05 25.13
N TYR A 223 -12.13 3.34 24.50
CA TYR A 223 -12.74 3.73 23.22
C TYR A 223 -14.25 3.58 23.28
N PRO A 224 -15.01 4.63 22.90
CA PRO A 224 -16.47 4.58 22.92
C PRO A 224 -16.99 3.56 21.91
N ASP A 225 -18.14 2.97 22.20
CA ASP A 225 -18.91 2.20 21.24
C ASP A 225 -19.43 3.11 20.13
N PHE A 226 -19.47 2.55 18.94
CA PHE A 226 -20.05 3.21 17.78
C PHE A 226 -20.90 2.25 16.94
N ARG A 227 -21.79 2.81 16.14
CA ARG A 227 -22.59 2.08 15.18
C ARG A 227 -22.76 2.91 13.91
N LYS A 228 -22.28 2.39 12.79
CA LYS A 228 -22.41 3.01 11.47
C LYS A 228 -23.15 2.07 10.55
N LYS A 229 -24.23 2.55 9.94
CA LYS A 229 -25.00 1.78 8.97
C LYS A 229 -24.55 2.14 7.57
N MET A 230 -24.25 1.13 6.76
CA MET A 230 -23.96 1.31 5.34
C MET A 230 -25.23 1.66 4.57
N PRO A 231 -25.15 2.42 3.46
CA PRO A 231 -26.25 2.61 2.53
C PRO A 231 -26.79 1.28 1.99
N GLY A 232 -28.01 1.30 1.46
CA GLY A 232 -28.70 0.08 1.02
C GLY A 232 -28.12 -0.58 -0.22
N GLY A 233 -27.46 0.19 -1.11
CA GLY A 233 -26.87 -0.31 -2.35
C GLY A 233 -26.50 0.81 -3.30
N GLY A 234 -25.95 0.46 -4.47
CA GLY A 234 -25.60 1.38 -5.54
C GLY A 234 -24.49 2.36 -5.23
N PRO A 235 -24.38 3.50 -5.98
CA PRO A 235 -23.24 4.41 -5.90
C PRO A 235 -22.96 4.98 -4.50
N GLU A 236 -24.00 5.22 -3.70
CA GLU A 236 -23.85 5.70 -2.32
C GLU A 236 -23.15 4.65 -1.44
N LEU A 237 -23.51 3.37 -1.61
CA LEU A 237 -22.84 2.27 -0.92
C LEU A 237 -21.37 2.18 -1.34
N TYR A 238 -21.09 2.24 -2.63
CA TYR A 238 -19.72 2.08 -3.14
C TYR A 238 -18.77 3.15 -2.62
N VAL A 239 -19.22 4.39 -2.57
CA VAL A 239 -18.45 5.50 -1.98
C VAL A 239 -18.29 5.30 -0.46
N ALA A 240 -19.35 4.91 0.25
CA ALA A 240 -19.29 4.69 1.69
C ALA A 240 -18.38 3.51 2.07
N LEU A 241 -18.27 2.49 1.22
CA LEU A 241 -17.40 1.34 1.44
C LEU A 241 -15.92 1.76 1.58
N GLU A 242 -15.43 2.73 0.79
CA GLU A 242 -14.04 3.18 0.85
C GLU A 242 -13.63 3.60 2.27
N ALA A 243 -14.55 4.19 3.03
CA ALA A 243 -14.35 4.61 4.42
C ALA A 243 -14.95 3.59 5.43
N SER A 244 -14.81 2.31 5.17
CA SER A 244 -15.29 1.22 6.02
C SER A 244 -14.34 0.01 5.98
N PRO A 245 -14.42 -0.90 6.96
CA PRO A 245 -13.61 -2.11 6.95
C PRO A 245 -13.95 -3.06 5.79
N TYR A 246 -15.17 -2.98 5.29
CA TYR A 246 -15.69 -3.86 4.25
C TYR A 246 -14.93 -3.73 2.92
N ALA A 247 -14.41 -2.54 2.61
CA ALA A 247 -13.59 -2.37 1.41
C ALA A 247 -12.26 -3.15 1.50
N ASN A 248 -11.64 -3.23 2.69
CA ASN A 248 -10.47 -4.08 2.88
C ASN A 248 -10.80 -5.57 2.74
N GLU A 249 -11.98 -6.00 3.20
CA GLU A 249 -12.46 -7.39 3.03
C GLU A 249 -12.68 -7.71 1.53
N ILE A 250 -13.18 -6.75 0.75
CA ILE A 250 -13.33 -6.91 -0.71
C ILE A 250 -11.95 -6.98 -1.40
N VAL A 251 -10.98 -6.15 -0.98
CA VAL A 251 -9.60 -6.20 -1.50
C VAL A 251 -8.95 -7.55 -1.18
N GLU A 252 -9.13 -8.07 0.03
CA GLU A 252 -8.61 -9.39 0.45
C GLU A 252 -9.21 -10.50 -0.41
N ALA A 253 -10.54 -10.54 -0.59
CA ALA A 253 -11.22 -11.52 -1.42
C ALA A 253 -10.79 -11.44 -2.90
N PHE A 254 -10.58 -10.22 -3.43
CA PHE A 254 -10.06 -10.03 -4.78
C PHE A 254 -8.61 -10.52 -4.91
N ALA A 255 -7.77 -10.32 -3.87
CA ALA A 255 -6.40 -10.80 -3.85
C ALA A 255 -6.33 -12.34 -3.84
N GLU A 256 -7.17 -13.03 -3.04
CA GLU A 256 -7.28 -14.49 -3.08
C GLU A 256 -7.68 -14.99 -4.47
N ARG A 257 -8.67 -14.32 -5.09
CA ARG A 257 -9.10 -14.66 -6.45
C ARG A 257 -8.00 -14.46 -7.49
N ALA A 258 -7.21 -13.39 -7.37
CA ALA A 258 -6.07 -13.11 -8.24
C ALA A 258 -4.96 -14.17 -8.08
N ILE A 259 -4.65 -14.59 -6.84
CA ILE A 259 -3.66 -15.65 -6.57
C ILE A 259 -4.03 -16.93 -7.32
N ASP A 260 -5.30 -17.33 -7.26
CA ASP A 260 -5.77 -18.54 -7.94
C ASP A 260 -5.79 -18.39 -9.47
N ALA A 261 -6.38 -17.30 -9.96
CA ALA A 261 -6.59 -17.09 -11.39
C ALA A 261 -5.27 -16.88 -12.15
N GLU A 262 -4.36 -16.09 -11.57
CA GLU A 262 -3.02 -15.82 -12.13
C GLU A 262 -1.98 -16.88 -11.72
N ARG A 263 -2.40 -17.91 -10.96
CA ARG A 263 -1.55 -19.02 -10.49
C ARG A 263 -0.29 -18.52 -9.77
N LEU A 264 -0.40 -17.49 -8.95
CA LEU A 264 0.73 -16.89 -8.25
C LEU A 264 1.41 -17.93 -7.34
N GLY A 265 2.74 -17.98 -7.42
CA GLY A 265 3.56 -19.01 -6.79
C GLY A 265 3.68 -20.31 -7.59
N GLY A 266 3.03 -20.41 -8.75
CA GLY A 266 3.08 -21.57 -9.65
C GLY A 266 4.06 -21.45 -10.82
N HIS A 267 4.67 -20.29 -11.02
CA HIS A 267 5.57 -20.04 -12.16
C HIS A 267 6.99 -20.53 -11.89
N ALA A 268 7.83 -20.50 -12.94
CA ALA A 268 9.21 -20.99 -12.88
C ALA A 268 10.10 -20.16 -11.95
N ALA A 269 9.86 -18.86 -11.89
CA ALA A 269 10.48 -17.95 -10.95
C ALA A 269 9.48 -17.52 -9.86
N ALA A 270 9.97 -16.89 -8.80
CA ALA A 270 9.11 -16.34 -7.75
C ALA A 270 8.25 -15.21 -8.31
N ASP A 271 6.95 -15.25 -8.02
CA ASP A 271 5.99 -14.22 -8.37
C ASP A 271 5.94 -13.09 -7.33
N MET A 272 5.28 -11.98 -7.65
CA MET A 272 5.04 -10.89 -6.71
C MET A 272 3.56 -10.46 -6.72
N LEU A 273 3.01 -10.29 -5.54
CA LEU A 273 1.71 -9.68 -5.30
C LEU A 273 1.87 -8.47 -4.39
N ALA A 274 1.56 -7.27 -4.88
CA ALA A 274 1.48 -6.07 -4.09
C ALA A 274 0.01 -5.80 -3.73
N VAL A 275 -0.32 -5.75 -2.45
CA VAL A 275 -1.68 -5.48 -1.95
C VAL A 275 -1.65 -4.28 -1.02
N SER A 276 -2.50 -3.28 -1.28
CA SER A 276 -2.64 -2.13 -0.38
C SER A 276 -4.07 -2.05 0.17
N PHE A 277 -4.17 -2.09 1.50
CA PHE A 277 -5.40 -1.91 2.27
C PHE A 277 -5.63 -0.42 2.53
N SER A 278 -6.31 0.25 1.61
CA SER A 278 -6.42 1.71 1.63
C SER A 278 -7.59 2.26 2.45
N ALA A 279 -8.54 1.43 2.90
CA ALA A 279 -9.68 1.90 3.71
C ALA A 279 -9.26 2.52 5.05
N ASN A 280 -8.11 2.11 5.60
CA ASN A 280 -7.57 2.68 6.83
C ASN A 280 -7.29 4.19 6.68
N ASP A 281 -6.80 4.64 5.51
CA ASP A 281 -6.54 6.05 5.22
C ASP A 281 -7.83 6.88 5.18
N TYR A 282 -8.85 6.39 4.47
CA TYR A 282 -10.14 7.08 4.40
C TYR A 282 -10.77 7.25 5.79
N VAL A 283 -10.76 6.20 6.62
CA VAL A 283 -11.28 6.25 7.99
C VAL A 283 -10.41 7.17 8.85
N GLY A 284 -9.09 7.08 8.74
CA GLY A 284 -8.15 7.92 9.49
C GLY A 284 -8.33 9.40 9.20
N HIS A 285 -8.57 9.78 7.93
CA HIS A 285 -8.88 11.15 7.54
C HIS A 285 -10.21 11.66 8.10
N GLN A 286 -11.22 10.81 8.19
CA GLN A 286 -12.54 11.19 8.66
C GLN A 286 -12.67 11.23 10.18
N MET A 287 -12.09 10.23 10.86
CA MET A 287 -12.29 9.99 12.29
C MET A 287 -11.08 10.36 13.16
N GLY A 288 -9.91 10.50 12.54
CA GLY A 288 -8.65 10.77 13.22
C GLY A 288 -7.98 9.54 13.82
N PRO A 289 -6.66 9.63 14.08
CA PRO A 289 -5.82 8.50 14.47
C PRO A 289 -6.13 7.89 15.84
N ASP A 290 -6.87 8.62 16.67
CA ASP A 290 -7.17 8.20 18.04
C ASP A 290 -8.62 7.72 18.21
N SER A 291 -9.38 7.59 17.12
CA SER A 291 -10.79 7.19 17.14
C SER A 291 -10.98 5.68 17.39
N ALA A 292 -12.17 5.33 17.87
CA ALA A 292 -12.60 3.94 18.03
C ALA A 292 -12.66 3.22 16.68
N GLU A 293 -13.05 3.92 15.63
CA GLU A 293 -13.13 3.40 14.27
C GLU A 293 -11.75 3.04 13.72
N VAL A 294 -10.72 3.88 13.92
CA VAL A 294 -9.35 3.58 13.49
C VAL A 294 -8.79 2.39 14.25
N ARG A 295 -9.08 2.26 15.56
CA ARG A 295 -8.72 1.06 16.32
C ARG A 295 -9.40 -0.18 15.72
N ASP A 296 -10.68 -0.12 15.45
CA ASP A 296 -11.44 -1.24 14.87
C ASP A 296 -10.92 -1.61 13.47
N MET A 297 -10.60 -0.61 12.64
CA MET A 297 -9.96 -0.82 11.35
C MET A 297 -8.63 -1.59 11.47
N ALA A 298 -7.80 -1.24 12.48
CA ALA A 298 -6.54 -1.92 12.72
C ALA A 298 -6.77 -3.40 13.11
N LEU A 299 -7.77 -3.70 13.93
CA LEU A 299 -8.11 -5.07 14.31
C LEU A 299 -8.71 -5.88 13.14
N ARG A 300 -9.47 -5.23 12.28
CA ARG A 300 -10.06 -5.90 11.11
C ARG A 300 -9.04 -6.17 10.02
N VAL A 301 -8.14 -5.24 9.74
CA VAL A 301 -7.08 -5.47 8.75
C VAL A 301 -6.10 -6.55 9.23
N ASP A 302 -5.84 -6.65 10.55
CA ASP A 302 -5.10 -7.77 11.14
C ASP A 302 -5.75 -9.12 10.79
N ARG A 303 -7.09 -9.22 10.92
CA ARG A 303 -7.85 -10.43 10.54
C ARG A 303 -7.81 -10.70 9.05
N SER A 304 -7.96 -9.68 8.20
CA SER A 304 -7.88 -9.85 6.74
C SER A 304 -6.52 -10.33 6.29
N ILE A 305 -5.43 -9.78 6.86
CA ILE A 305 -4.08 -10.28 6.59
C ILE A 305 -3.93 -11.73 7.07
N GLY A 306 -4.45 -12.07 8.25
CA GLY A 306 -4.42 -13.45 8.77
C GLY A 306 -5.15 -14.44 7.85
N LYS A 307 -6.30 -14.08 7.29
CA LYS A 307 -7.01 -14.89 6.30
C LYS A 307 -6.18 -15.09 5.04
N LEU A 308 -5.61 -14.01 4.51
CA LEU A 308 -4.75 -14.06 3.33
C LEU A 308 -3.52 -14.96 3.55
N LEU A 309 -2.84 -14.85 4.71
CA LEU A 309 -1.70 -15.70 5.05
C LEU A 309 -2.11 -17.18 5.16
N ALA A 310 -3.22 -17.46 5.83
CA ALA A 310 -3.75 -18.83 5.93
C ALA A 310 -4.17 -19.39 4.56
N PHE A 311 -4.71 -18.55 3.66
CA PHE A 311 -5.01 -18.96 2.28
C PHE A 311 -3.73 -19.33 1.53
N LEU A 312 -2.69 -18.51 1.63
CA LEU A 312 -1.40 -18.75 0.98
C LEU A 312 -0.73 -20.02 1.49
N ASP A 313 -0.74 -20.28 2.80
CA ASP A 313 -0.19 -21.51 3.38
C ASP A 313 -0.92 -22.76 2.89
N ARG A 314 -2.24 -22.71 2.78
CA ARG A 314 -3.02 -23.82 2.20
C ARG A 314 -2.72 -24.02 0.72
N ARG A 315 -2.47 -22.96 -0.02
CA ARG A 315 -2.30 -22.99 -1.48
C ARG A 315 -0.90 -23.35 -1.94
N LEU A 316 0.12 -22.84 -1.25
CA LEU A 316 1.53 -22.96 -1.64
C LEU A 316 2.36 -23.82 -0.69
N GLY A 317 1.87 -24.06 0.51
CA GLY A 317 2.58 -24.70 1.60
C GLY A 317 3.37 -23.71 2.46
N PRO A 318 3.63 -24.06 3.74
CA PRO A 318 4.34 -23.19 4.69
C PRO A 318 5.78 -22.93 4.24
N GLY A 319 6.27 -21.71 4.50
CA GLY A 319 7.62 -21.29 4.17
C GLY A 319 7.87 -21.05 2.67
N ARG A 320 6.83 -21.01 1.84
CA ARG A 320 6.93 -20.76 0.40
C ARG A 320 6.68 -19.31 0.02
N VAL A 321 6.26 -18.49 0.97
CA VAL A 321 5.92 -17.09 0.77
C VAL A 321 6.83 -16.21 1.62
N VAL A 322 7.34 -15.14 1.03
CA VAL A 322 7.96 -14.02 1.75
C VAL A 322 6.92 -12.93 1.87
N VAL A 323 6.63 -12.50 3.10
CA VAL A 323 5.70 -11.41 3.36
C VAL A 323 6.46 -10.19 3.86
N VAL A 324 6.17 -9.04 3.26
CA VAL A 324 6.66 -7.74 3.70
C VAL A 324 5.46 -6.87 4.01
N LEU A 325 5.39 -6.33 5.23
CA LEU A 325 4.33 -5.44 5.68
C LEU A 325 4.90 -4.07 6.04
N THR A 326 4.28 -3.01 5.54
CA THR A 326 4.61 -1.63 5.88
C THR A 326 3.38 -0.72 5.83
N ALA A 327 3.56 0.55 6.17
CA ALA A 327 2.67 1.63 5.81
C ALA A 327 3.36 2.54 4.78
N ASP A 328 2.61 3.31 4.04
CA ASP A 328 3.12 4.32 3.09
C ASP A 328 3.35 5.68 3.76
N HIS A 329 2.57 6.02 4.77
CA HIS A 329 2.71 7.19 5.64
C HIS A 329 1.94 7.02 6.94
N GLY A 330 2.10 7.96 7.87
CA GLY A 330 1.28 8.13 9.05
C GLY A 330 0.25 9.24 8.89
N VAL A 331 -0.28 9.73 10.02
CA VAL A 331 -1.27 10.82 10.07
C VAL A 331 -1.11 11.63 11.35
N ALA A 332 -1.32 12.95 11.25
CA ALA A 332 -1.39 13.83 12.39
C ALA A 332 -2.78 13.75 13.06
N PRO A 333 -2.90 14.12 14.35
CA PRO A 333 -4.20 14.29 14.99
C PRO A 333 -5.07 15.29 14.23
N LEU A 334 -6.39 15.11 14.28
CA LEU A 334 -7.33 16.08 13.70
C LEU A 334 -7.14 17.47 14.36
N PRO A 335 -7.14 18.56 13.59
CA PRO A 335 -7.03 19.91 14.14
C PRO A 335 -8.11 20.23 15.17
N GLU A 336 -9.32 19.70 15.01
CA GLU A 336 -10.43 19.84 15.93
C GLU A 336 -10.12 19.22 17.30
N VAL A 337 -9.54 18.02 17.32
CA VAL A 337 -9.08 17.33 18.54
C VAL A 337 -7.93 18.09 19.21
N LEU A 338 -7.03 18.69 18.43
CA LEU A 338 -5.98 19.55 18.98
C LEU A 338 -6.58 20.80 19.65
N ALA A 339 -7.59 21.43 19.03
CA ALA A 339 -8.28 22.57 19.59
C ALA A 339 -8.99 22.24 20.91
N GLU A 340 -9.68 21.09 21.00
CA GLU A 340 -10.29 20.59 22.25
C GLU A 340 -9.26 20.40 23.37
N ARG A 341 -8.05 19.96 23.00
CA ARG A 341 -6.92 19.80 23.95
C ARG A 341 -6.15 21.10 24.20
N LYS A 342 -6.65 22.25 23.72
CA LYS A 342 -6.00 23.56 23.80
C LYS A 342 -4.59 23.59 23.23
N MET A 343 -4.32 22.76 22.21
CA MET A 343 -3.08 22.71 21.47
C MET A 343 -3.21 23.54 20.18
N PRO A 344 -2.11 24.13 19.67
CA PRO A 344 -2.13 24.81 18.39
C PRO A 344 -2.53 23.85 17.26
N GLY A 345 -3.50 24.23 16.46
CA GLY A 345 -3.98 23.47 15.33
C GLY A 345 -5.06 24.24 14.59
N GLY A 346 -5.23 23.93 13.30
CA GLY A 346 -6.26 24.56 12.48
C GLY A 346 -6.21 24.03 11.07
N ARG A 347 -7.27 24.32 10.30
CA ARG A 347 -7.36 24.02 8.87
C ARG A 347 -7.11 25.30 8.09
N GLN A 348 -6.06 25.30 7.30
CA GLN A 348 -5.76 26.39 6.37
C GLN A 348 -6.10 25.92 4.95
N PRO A 349 -7.19 26.39 4.33
CA PRO A 349 -7.48 26.06 2.94
C PRO A 349 -6.35 26.50 2.02
N ALA A 350 -5.89 25.61 1.14
CA ALA A 350 -4.79 25.92 0.22
C ALA A 350 -5.08 27.19 -0.61
N LYS A 351 -6.35 27.41 -0.99
CA LYS A 351 -6.77 28.60 -1.72
C LYS A 351 -6.38 29.90 -1.02
N VAL A 352 -6.52 29.98 0.29
CA VAL A 352 -6.18 31.19 1.08
C VAL A 352 -4.69 31.52 0.96
N VAL A 353 -3.83 30.49 1.01
CA VAL A 353 -2.38 30.66 0.85
C VAL A 353 -2.04 31.08 -0.58
N LEU A 354 -2.64 30.42 -1.57
CA LEU A 354 -2.39 30.73 -2.98
C LEU A 354 -2.88 32.13 -3.37
N ASP A 355 -4.05 32.54 -2.88
CA ASP A 355 -4.57 33.91 -3.09
C ASP A 355 -3.68 34.98 -2.45
N ALA A 356 -3.15 34.71 -1.25
CA ALA A 356 -2.21 35.61 -0.59
C ALA A 356 -0.91 35.77 -1.38
N ILE A 357 -0.34 34.66 -1.91
CA ILE A 357 0.84 34.68 -2.77
C ILE A 357 0.54 35.45 -4.06
N GLN A 358 -0.58 35.15 -4.71
CA GLN A 358 -1.03 35.82 -5.93
C GLN A 358 -1.18 37.32 -5.70
N GLY A 359 -1.87 37.74 -4.65
CA GLY A 359 -2.11 39.15 -4.31
C GLY A 359 -0.82 39.90 -3.99
N ALA A 360 0.08 39.31 -3.20
CA ALA A 360 1.38 39.91 -2.88
C ALA A 360 2.25 40.13 -4.13
N LEU A 361 2.26 39.18 -5.04
CA LEU A 361 3.02 39.29 -6.29
C LEU A 361 2.37 40.32 -7.26
N SER A 362 1.04 40.33 -7.37
CA SER A 362 0.33 41.33 -8.18
C SER A 362 0.56 42.75 -7.64
N GLY A 363 0.49 42.97 -6.33
CA GLY A 363 0.72 44.26 -5.72
C GLY A 363 2.16 44.80 -5.89
N ARG A 364 3.15 43.91 -5.97
CA ARG A 364 4.56 44.32 -6.13
C ARG A 364 5.02 44.43 -7.57
N PHE A 365 4.56 43.52 -8.44
CA PHE A 365 5.09 43.37 -9.80
C PHE A 365 4.07 43.69 -10.91
N GLY A 366 2.85 44.07 -10.52
CA GLY A 366 1.75 44.39 -11.44
C GLY A 366 0.86 43.15 -11.71
N GLU A 367 -0.25 43.42 -12.38
CA GLU A 367 -1.24 42.40 -12.70
C GLU A 367 -0.68 41.24 -13.55
N GLY A 368 -1.20 40.06 -13.30
CA GLY A 368 -0.84 38.82 -14.01
C GLY A 368 -1.18 37.57 -13.22
N ARG A 369 -1.22 36.44 -13.88
CA ARG A 369 -1.41 35.13 -13.24
C ARG A 369 -0.05 34.62 -12.72
N TRP A 370 0.34 35.05 -11.53
CA TRP A 370 1.62 34.69 -10.89
C TRP A 370 1.67 33.24 -10.40
N VAL A 371 0.54 32.71 -9.88
CA VAL A 371 0.42 31.33 -9.44
C VAL A 371 -0.15 30.49 -10.58
N ALA A 372 0.64 29.58 -11.11
CA ALA A 372 0.26 28.66 -12.18
C ALA A 372 -0.48 27.42 -11.67
N GLY A 373 -0.11 26.91 -10.48
CA GLY A 373 -0.70 25.72 -9.88
C GLY A 373 -0.21 25.48 -8.48
N ALA A 374 -0.58 24.34 -7.91
CA ALA A 374 -0.20 23.94 -6.55
C ALA A 374 0.03 22.42 -6.43
N SER A 375 0.73 22.02 -5.38
CA SER A 375 0.80 20.66 -4.82
C SER A 375 0.73 20.77 -3.31
N THR A 376 0.74 19.64 -2.61
CA THR A 376 0.86 19.60 -1.15
C THR A 376 2.14 20.30 -0.66
N ALA A 377 3.22 20.22 -1.45
CA ALA A 377 4.52 20.79 -1.11
C ALA A 377 4.62 22.32 -1.36
N GLY A 378 3.71 22.93 -2.14
CA GLY A 378 3.78 24.36 -2.38
C GLY A 378 3.11 24.87 -3.66
N ALA A 379 3.36 26.16 -3.96
CA ALA A 379 2.83 26.84 -5.14
C ALA A 379 3.79 26.79 -6.32
N TYR A 380 3.27 26.59 -7.52
CA TYR A 380 4.01 26.71 -8.77
C TYR A 380 3.85 28.12 -9.32
N LEU A 381 4.94 28.87 -9.38
CA LEU A 381 4.94 30.21 -9.95
C LEU A 381 5.07 30.16 -11.48
N ASN A 382 4.43 31.14 -12.14
CA ASN A 382 4.52 31.34 -13.59
C ASN A 382 5.91 31.90 -13.97
N ARG A 383 6.77 31.02 -14.47
CA ARG A 383 8.16 31.35 -14.81
C ARG A 383 8.27 32.32 -16.00
N GLU A 384 7.36 32.21 -16.98
CA GLU A 384 7.34 33.07 -18.17
C GLU A 384 7.01 34.49 -17.75
N LEU A 385 5.99 34.68 -16.91
CA LEU A 385 5.64 35.98 -16.38
C LEU A 385 6.78 36.58 -15.52
N ILE A 386 7.45 35.75 -14.71
CA ILE A 386 8.61 36.21 -13.93
C ILE A 386 9.74 36.67 -14.84
N ALA A 387 10.02 35.93 -15.91
CA ALA A 387 11.09 36.28 -16.85
C ALA A 387 10.79 37.53 -17.69
N SER A 388 9.50 37.93 -17.81
CA SER A 388 9.07 39.11 -18.54
C SER A 388 9.13 40.42 -17.74
N LYS A 389 9.44 40.35 -16.46
CA LYS A 389 9.52 41.50 -15.52
C LYS A 389 10.95 41.82 -15.11
#